data_c10008e56e824bfc7c42bef5889c8bdb
#
_entry.id   c10008e56e824bfc7c42bef5889c8bdb
#
_cell.length_a   1.000
_cell.length_b   1.000
_cell.length_c   1.000
_cell.angle_alpha   90.00
_cell.angle_beta   90.00
_cell.angle_gamma   90.00
#
_symmetry.space_group_name_H-M   'P 1'
#
loop_
_entity.id
_entity.type
_entity.pdbx_description
1 polymer ?
#
loop_
_entity_poly.entity_id
_entity_poly.type
_entity_poly.pdbx_seq_one_letter_code
_entity_poly.pdbx_strand_id
1 'polypeptide(L)'
;MALEIRRMKLPNVHVETLSHLRHREAKRLVVLALDANKNRKIDPEERERVKIVLYGQSMGGGEVVRLARDLKKMGVPVDLTVQVDSVSLRDGWIPPNVKRAANFYQREILTVRGQDYIQAADSRRTKILGNVRFRYPVWVPYPLPELSMRRIFGGGHARMEADPVLWTAVKGLILAPPELANAILESVR
;
A
#
# COMPACT_ATOMS: atom_id res chain seq x y z
N MET A 1 6.44 2.73 10.44
CA MET A 1 6.92 2.77 9.04
C MET A 1 6.88 4.20 8.45
N ALA A 2 5.73 4.87 8.21
CA ALA A 2 5.71 6.23 7.63
C ALA A 2 6.55 7.27 8.42
N LEU A 3 6.43 7.28 9.75
CA LEU A 3 7.24 8.15 10.61
C LEU A 3 8.75 7.87 10.50
N GLU A 4 9.14 6.63 10.29
CA GLU A 4 10.54 6.27 10.06
C GLU A 4 11.04 6.86 8.75
N ILE A 5 10.28 6.71 7.65
CA ILE A 5 10.67 7.30 6.35
C ILE A 5 10.79 8.83 6.46
N ARG A 6 9.85 9.49 7.15
CA ARG A 6 9.95 10.94 7.42
C ARG A 6 11.22 11.30 8.20
N ARG A 7 11.59 10.50 9.22
CA ARG A 7 12.81 10.72 10.03
C ARG A 7 14.11 10.54 9.23
N MET A 8 14.07 9.77 8.16
CA MET A 8 15.23 9.59 7.26
C MET A 8 15.57 10.87 6.48
N LYS A 9 14.68 11.85 6.42
CA LYS A 9 14.87 13.14 5.73
C LYS A 9 15.40 12.97 4.30
N LEU A 10 14.92 11.97 3.59
CA LEU A 10 15.35 11.69 2.22
C LEU A 10 15.02 12.88 1.31
N PRO A 11 15.98 13.34 0.48
CA PRO A 11 15.75 14.45 -0.42
C PRO A 11 14.63 14.10 -1.42
N ASN A 12 13.73 15.04 -1.67
CA ASN A 12 12.62 14.91 -2.63
C ASN A 12 11.62 13.77 -2.31
N VAL A 13 11.60 13.26 -1.08
CA VAL A 13 10.61 12.29 -0.60
C VAL A 13 9.63 12.97 0.34
N HIS A 14 8.37 12.98 -0.07
CA HIS A 14 7.25 13.47 0.75
C HIS A 14 6.36 12.29 1.17
N VAL A 15 6.01 12.22 2.45
CA VAL A 15 5.22 11.11 3.01
C VAL A 15 4.01 11.65 3.74
N GLU A 16 2.82 11.25 3.31
CA GLU A 16 1.56 11.54 3.99
C GLU A 16 0.91 10.27 4.53
N THR A 17 0.23 10.39 5.65
CA THR A 17 -0.56 9.32 6.27
C THR A 17 -1.95 9.84 6.54
N LEU A 18 -2.94 9.15 6.00
CA LEU A 18 -4.33 9.54 6.09
C LEU A 18 -5.20 8.34 6.54
N SER A 19 -6.29 8.64 7.23
CA SER A 19 -7.34 7.66 7.48
C SER A 19 -8.00 7.25 6.14
N HIS A 20 -8.44 5.99 6.04
CA HIS A 20 -9.20 5.50 4.89
C HIS A 20 -10.46 6.33 4.58
N LEU A 21 -11.00 7.05 5.54
CA LEU A 21 -12.15 7.95 5.36
C LEU A 21 -11.80 9.26 4.64
N ARG A 22 -10.52 9.60 4.53
CA ARG A 22 -10.05 10.88 3.96
C ARG A 22 -9.62 10.77 2.50
N HIS A 23 -10.31 9.97 1.71
CA HIS A 23 -10.03 9.73 0.30
C HIS A 23 -9.89 11.01 -0.55
N ARG A 24 -10.83 11.95 -0.36
CA ARG A 24 -10.80 13.23 -1.11
C ARG A 24 -9.54 14.04 -0.80
N GLU A 25 -9.09 14.01 0.43
CA GLU A 25 -7.87 14.69 0.85
C GLU A 25 -6.63 14.00 0.28
N ALA A 26 -6.55 12.67 0.34
CA ALA A 26 -5.47 11.93 -0.30
C ALA A 26 -5.33 12.29 -1.78
N LYS A 27 -6.45 12.29 -2.52
CA LYS A 27 -6.46 12.72 -3.92
C LYS A 27 -5.99 14.16 -4.09
N ARG A 28 -6.47 15.09 -3.25
CA ARG A 28 -6.06 16.50 -3.29
C ARG A 28 -4.56 16.67 -3.08
N LEU A 29 -3.98 15.96 -2.12
CA LEU A 29 -2.53 16.03 -1.85
C LEU A 29 -1.70 15.56 -3.03
N VAL A 30 -2.11 14.47 -3.71
CA VAL A 30 -1.46 14.01 -4.93
C VAL A 30 -1.55 15.07 -6.04
N VAL A 31 -2.73 15.66 -6.23
CA VAL A 31 -2.92 16.73 -7.23
C VAL A 31 -2.03 17.92 -6.93
N LEU A 32 -1.97 18.37 -5.67
CA LEU A 32 -1.11 19.48 -5.27
C LEU A 32 0.39 19.19 -5.47
N ALA A 33 0.81 17.94 -5.29
CA ALA A 33 2.20 17.54 -5.52
C ALA A 33 2.57 17.53 -7.00
N LEU A 34 1.60 17.26 -7.89
CA LEU A 34 1.79 17.21 -9.33
C LEU A 34 1.68 18.59 -9.99
N ASP A 35 0.70 19.41 -9.58
CA ASP A 35 0.38 20.73 -10.13
C ASP A 35 1.49 21.76 -9.80
N ALA A 36 2.55 21.73 -10.58
CA ALA A 36 3.73 22.55 -10.36
C ALA A 36 3.53 24.01 -10.79
N ASN A 37 2.75 24.22 -11.84
CA ASN A 37 2.45 25.55 -12.37
C ASN A 37 1.26 26.22 -11.65
N LYS A 38 0.59 25.49 -10.73
CA LYS A 38 -0.55 25.96 -9.92
C LYS A 38 -1.77 26.39 -10.73
N ASN A 39 -1.95 25.80 -11.91
CA ASN A 39 -3.11 26.07 -12.77
C ASN A 39 -4.35 25.23 -12.41
N ARG A 40 -4.25 24.35 -11.39
CA ARG A 40 -5.27 23.43 -10.90
C ARG A 40 -5.65 22.33 -11.90
N LYS A 41 -4.83 22.09 -12.89
CA LYS A 41 -4.92 20.98 -13.84
C LYS A 41 -3.65 20.16 -13.74
N ILE A 42 -3.67 18.96 -14.25
CA ILE A 42 -2.47 18.13 -14.34
C ILE A 42 -2.15 17.99 -15.82
N ASP A 43 -1.16 18.72 -16.24
CA ASP A 43 -0.69 18.73 -17.62
C ASP A 43 0.10 17.44 -17.92
N PRO A 44 0.27 17.04 -19.19
CA PRO A 44 1.00 15.83 -19.56
C PRO A 44 2.40 15.76 -18.95
N GLU A 45 3.13 16.87 -18.94
CA GLU A 45 4.49 16.98 -18.40
C GLU A 45 4.56 16.82 -16.89
N GLU A 46 3.47 17.16 -16.19
CA GLU A 46 3.38 17.06 -14.74
C GLU A 46 3.07 15.64 -14.26
N ARG A 47 2.45 14.83 -15.11
CA ARG A 47 1.98 13.46 -14.72
C ARG A 47 3.12 12.54 -14.32
N GLU A 48 4.27 12.69 -14.92
CA GLU A 48 5.43 11.82 -14.69
C GLU A 48 6.53 12.45 -13.83
N ARG A 49 6.33 13.69 -13.40
CA ARG A 49 7.30 14.43 -12.57
C ARG A 49 7.54 13.80 -11.22
N VAL A 50 6.52 13.15 -10.67
CA VAL A 50 6.54 12.60 -9.32
C VAL A 50 6.27 11.10 -9.38
N LYS A 51 7.10 10.32 -8.72
CA LYS A 51 6.83 8.90 -8.49
C LYS A 51 5.84 8.76 -7.34
N ILE A 52 4.67 8.23 -7.62
CA ILE A 52 3.62 8.03 -6.64
C ILE A 52 3.68 6.59 -6.14
N VAL A 53 3.83 6.43 -4.83
CA VAL A 53 3.72 5.16 -4.13
C VAL A 53 2.55 5.22 -3.17
N LEU A 54 1.66 4.23 -3.24
CA LEU A 54 0.50 4.12 -2.39
C LEU A 54 0.60 2.83 -1.57
N TYR A 55 0.46 2.91 -0.25
CA TYR A 55 0.36 1.73 0.59
C TYR A 55 -0.77 1.87 1.60
N GLY A 56 -1.37 0.75 1.97
CA GLY A 56 -2.48 0.77 2.93
C GLY A 56 -2.71 -0.59 3.56
N GLN A 57 -3.14 -0.54 4.83
CA GLN A 57 -3.51 -1.71 5.60
C GLN A 57 -5.02 -1.74 5.83
N SER A 58 -5.59 -2.95 5.93
CA SER A 58 -7.02 -3.15 6.22
C SER A 58 -7.89 -2.40 5.20
N MET A 59 -8.85 -1.61 5.64
CA MET A 59 -9.65 -0.74 4.77
C MET A 59 -8.80 0.27 3.98
N GLY A 60 -7.62 0.64 4.49
CA GLY A 60 -6.67 1.48 3.77
C GLY A 60 -6.11 0.82 2.50
N GLY A 61 -6.00 -0.51 2.46
CA GLY A 61 -5.60 -1.24 1.26
C GLY A 61 -6.62 -1.07 0.12
N GLY A 62 -7.91 -1.14 0.43
CA GLY A 62 -8.97 -0.84 -0.53
C GLY A 62 -8.96 0.60 -1.03
N GLU A 63 -8.68 1.56 -0.14
CA GLU A 63 -8.56 2.98 -0.51
C GLU A 63 -7.35 3.27 -1.40
N VAL A 64 -6.25 2.54 -1.24
CA VAL A 64 -5.09 2.59 -2.15
C VAL A 64 -5.51 2.27 -3.58
N VAL A 65 -6.26 1.19 -3.79
CA VAL A 65 -6.74 0.80 -5.12
C VAL A 65 -7.77 1.78 -5.67
N ARG A 66 -8.65 2.29 -4.80
CA ARG A 66 -9.63 3.31 -5.17
C ARG A 66 -8.94 4.61 -5.62
N LEU A 67 -7.94 5.07 -4.89
CA LEU A 67 -7.15 6.25 -5.25
C LEU A 67 -6.41 6.04 -6.58
N ALA A 68 -5.79 4.86 -6.77
CA ALA A 68 -5.15 4.52 -8.03
C ALA A 68 -6.13 4.57 -9.23
N ARG A 69 -7.38 4.12 -9.04
CA ARG A 69 -8.43 4.23 -10.08
C ARG A 69 -8.82 5.68 -10.38
N ASP A 70 -8.89 6.53 -9.37
CA ASP A 70 -9.17 7.94 -9.60
C ASP A 70 -8.01 8.65 -10.30
N LEU A 71 -6.77 8.32 -9.93
CA LEU A 71 -5.58 8.80 -10.64
C LEU A 71 -5.53 8.31 -12.10
N LYS A 72 -5.99 7.08 -12.37
CA LYS A 72 -6.16 6.59 -13.75
C LYS A 72 -7.06 7.50 -14.59
N LYS A 73 -8.19 7.95 -14.05
CA LYS A 73 -9.12 8.86 -14.75
C LYS A 73 -8.47 10.19 -15.11
N MET A 74 -7.44 10.58 -14.36
CA MET A 74 -6.66 11.80 -14.57
C MET A 74 -5.41 11.56 -15.44
N GLY A 75 -5.20 10.33 -15.92
CA GLY A 75 -4.00 9.95 -16.68
C GLY A 75 -2.72 9.88 -15.86
N VAL A 76 -2.82 9.88 -14.53
CA VAL A 76 -1.67 9.89 -13.61
C VAL A 76 -1.17 8.47 -13.35
N PRO A 77 0.12 8.17 -13.60
CA PRO A 77 0.70 6.88 -13.28
C PRO A 77 0.96 6.73 -11.78
N VAL A 78 0.89 5.49 -11.30
CA VAL A 78 1.29 5.09 -9.94
C VAL A 78 2.43 4.09 -10.05
N ASP A 79 3.55 4.36 -9.41
CA ASP A 79 4.74 3.52 -9.52
C ASP A 79 4.60 2.20 -8.77
N LEU A 80 4.01 2.25 -7.57
CA LEU A 80 3.82 1.07 -6.72
C LEU A 80 2.54 1.20 -5.89
N THR A 81 1.78 0.11 -5.79
CA THR A 81 0.77 -0.08 -4.73
C THR A 81 1.17 -1.23 -3.81
N VAL A 82 1.01 -1.05 -2.50
CA VAL A 82 1.21 -2.13 -1.52
C VAL A 82 -0.04 -2.24 -0.65
N GLN A 83 -0.65 -3.41 -0.69
CA GLN A 83 -1.80 -3.78 0.13
C GLN A 83 -1.34 -4.69 1.27
N VAL A 84 -1.78 -4.39 2.49
CA VAL A 84 -1.49 -5.20 3.68
C VAL A 84 -2.81 -5.61 4.32
N ASP A 85 -3.10 -6.89 4.25
CA ASP A 85 -4.35 -7.51 4.74
C ASP A 85 -5.58 -6.68 4.42
N SER A 86 -5.70 -6.30 3.15
CA SER A 86 -6.70 -5.37 2.65
C SER A 86 -8.11 -5.95 2.79
N VAL A 87 -9.01 -5.18 3.39
CA VAL A 87 -10.41 -5.57 3.61
C VAL A 87 -11.32 -4.66 2.80
N SER A 88 -11.62 -5.07 1.56
CA SER A 88 -12.52 -4.36 0.67
C SER A 88 -13.09 -5.30 -0.40
N LEU A 89 -14.26 -5.00 -0.93
CA LEU A 89 -14.93 -5.84 -1.93
C LEU A 89 -14.37 -5.71 -3.36
N ARG A 90 -13.55 -4.70 -3.64
CA ARG A 90 -13.12 -4.38 -5.02
C ARG A 90 -11.64 -4.08 -5.16
N ASP A 91 -10.81 -4.56 -4.26
CA ASP A 91 -9.38 -4.26 -4.19
C ASP A 91 -8.48 -5.33 -4.82
N GLY A 92 -9.04 -6.44 -5.30
CA GLY A 92 -8.29 -7.51 -5.97
C GLY A 92 -7.83 -7.16 -7.40
N TRP A 93 -8.45 -6.17 -8.07
CA TRP A 93 -8.11 -5.78 -9.43
C TRP A 93 -7.34 -4.48 -9.48
N ILE A 94 -6.05 -4.56 -9.82
CA ILE A 94 -5.14 -3.42 -9.87
C ILE A 94 -5.27 -2.71 -11.23
N PRO A 95 -5.56 -1.40 -11.25
CA PRO A 95 -5.78 -0.66 -12.49
C PRO A 95 -4.47 -0.48 -13.30
N PRO A 96 -4.55 -0.37 -14.64
CA PRO A 96 -3.40 -0.42 -15.53
C PRO A 96 -2.51 0.85 -15.52
N ASN A 97 -2.84 1.87 -14.74
CA ASN A 97 -1.95 2.99 -14.46
C ASN A 97 -0.96 2.70 -13.32
N VAL A 98 -1.09 1.56 -12.63
CA VAL A 98 -0.15 1.09 -11.61
C VAL A 98 0.92 0.25 -12.29
N LYS A 99 2.18 0.62 -12.16
CA LYS A 99 3.31 -0.11 -12.76
C LYS A 99 3.57 -1.43 -12.02
N ARG A 100 3.56 -1.40 -10.68
CA ARG A 100 3.88 -2.55 -9.82
C ARG A 100 2.89 -2.64 -8.66
N ALA A 101 2.56 -3.86 -8.23
CA ALA A 101 1.72 -4.06 -7.06
C ALA A 101 2.17 -5.25 -6.23
N ALA A 102 2.11 -5.13 -4.91
CA ALA A 102 2.36 -6.20 -3.96
C ALA A 102 1.20 -6.32 -2.97
N ASN A 103 0.92 -7.54 -2.55
CA ASN A 103 -0.10 -7.85 -1.56
C ASN A 103 0.48 -8.77 -0.48
N PHE A 104 0.29 -8.37 0.77
CA PHE A 104 0.61 -9.15 1.95
C PHE A 104 -0.67 -9.49 2.68
N TYR A 105 -0.90 -10.75 3.03
CA TYR A 105 -2.14 -11.19 3.63
C TYR A 105 -1.93 -12.32 4.65
N GLN A 106 -2.93 -12.57 5.48
CA GLN A 106 -2.98 -13.70 6.40
C GLN A 106 -4.31 -14.47 6.26
N ARG A 107 -4.36 -15.68 6.81
CA ARG A 107 -5.53 -16.57 6.74
C ARG A 107 -5.81 -17.30 8.06
N GLU A 108 -5.21 -16.83 9.17
CA GLU A 108 -5.30 -17.55 10.45
C GLU A 108 -6.61 -17.28 11.22
N ILE A 109 -7.41 -16.28 10.78
CA ILE A 109 -8.61 -15.89 11.50
C ILE A 109 -9.86 -16.05 10.66
N LEU A 110 -10.91 -16.59 11.30
CA LEU A 110 -12.20 -16.81 10.65
C LEU A 110 -13.02 -15.53 10.44
N THR A 111 -12.74 -14.46 11.18
CA THR A 111 -13.60 -13.25 11.22
C THR A 111 -13.14 -12.11 10.33
N VAL A 112 -11.83 -11.85 10.25
CA VAL A 112 -11.28 -10.80 9.38
C VAL A 112 -10.23 -11.43 8.47
N ARG A 113 -10.55 -11.50 7.19
CA ARG A 113 -9.64 -11.99 6.14
C ARG A 113 -9.40 -10.89 5.14
N GLY A 114 -8.15 -10.53 4.95
CA GLY A 114 -7.75 -9.64 3.87
C GLY A 114 -7.81 -10.32 2.51
N GLN A 115 -7.73 -9.52 1.47
CA GLN A 115 -7.63 -9.98 0.09
C GLN A 115 -6.37 -10.83 -0.08
N ASP A 116 -6.54 -12.10 -0.44
CA ASP A 116 -5.43 -13.05 -0.61
C ASP A 116 -4.79 -13.00 -1.99
N TYR A 117 -5.53 -12.51 -2.97
CA TYR A 117 -5.08 -12.51 -4.35
C TYR A 117 -5.43 -11.19 -5.04
N ILE A 118 -4.38 -10.47 -5.45
CA ILE A 118 -4.52 -9.33 -6.36
C ILE A 118 -4.03 -9.71 -7.74
N GLN A 119 -4.63 -9.13 -8.76
CA GLN A 119 -4.26 -9.36 -10.14
C GLN A 119 -4.32 -8.07 -10.96
N ALA A 120 -3.54 -8.03 -12.03
CA ALA A 120 -3.53 -6.90 -12.93
C ALA A 120 -4.78 -6.88 -13.82
N ALA A 121 -5.42 -5.73 -13.97
CA ALA A 121 -6.48 -5.55 -14.97
C ALA A 121 -5.91 -5.57 -16.41
N ASP A 122 -4.61 -5.26 -16.57
CA ASP A 122 -3.84 -5.44 -17.79
C ASP A 122 -2.40 -5.84 -17.42
N SER A 123 -2.06 -7.11 -17.61
CA SER A 123 -0.74 -7.67 -17.26
C SER A 123 0.42 -7.14 -18.12
N ARG A 124 0.14 -6.51 -19.25
CA ARG A 124 1.17 -5.84 -20.07
C ARG A 124 1.60 -4.51 -19.45
N ARG A 125 0.77 -3.92 -18.60
CA ARG A 125 0.98 -2.59 -18.00
C ARG A 125 1.28 -2.64 -16.51
N THR A 126 0.81 -3.68 -15.81
CA THR A 126 0.93 -3.83 -14.36
C THR A 126 1.63 -5.14 -14.03
N LYS A 127 2.76 -5.07 -13.34
CA LYS A 127 3.47 -6.23 -12.78
C LYS A 127 2.99 -6.49 -11.37
N ILE A 128 2.38 -7.66 -11.13
CA ILE A 128 2.14 -8.14 -9.75
C ILE A 128 3.45 -8.73 -9.23
N LEU A 129 4.01 -8.12 -8.21
CA LEU A 129 5.27 -8.56 -7.58
C LEU A 129 5.05 -9.83 -6.75
N GLY A 130 3.91 -9.94 -6.09
CA GLY A 130 3.52 -11.13 -5.35
C GLY A 130 2.27 -10.95 -4.50
N ASN A 131 1.66 -12.11 -4.18
CA ASN A 131 0.67 -12.27 -3.13
C ASN A 131 1.35 -13.10 -2.04
N VAL A 132 1.82 -12.44 -0.97
CA VAL A 132 2.67 -13.06 0.06
C VAL A 132 1.84 -13.34 1.31
N ARG A 133 1.77 -14.62 1.69
CA ARG A 133 1.06 -15.04 2.89
C ARG A 133 1.96 -14.98 4.11
N PHE A 134 1.58 -14.21 5.11
CA PHE A 134 2.14 -14.25 6.45
C PHE A 134 1.40 -15.28 7.30
N ARG A 135 2.14 -16.09 8.07
CA ARG A 135 1.61 -17.12 8.96
C ARG A 135 1.96 -16.78 10.40
N TYR A 136 0.96 -16.70 11.25
CA TYR A 136 1.13 -16.40 12.66
C TYR A 136 0.70 -17.60 13.49
N PRO A 137 1.65 -18.40 14.01
CA PRO A 137 1.30 -19.50 14.90
C PRO A 137 0.49 -19.00 16.11
N VAL A 138 -0.52 -19.75 16.51
CA VAL A 138 -1.50 -19.36 17.54
C VAL A 138 -0.85 -18.99 18.88
N TRP A 139 0.36 -19.46 19.12
CA TRP A 139 1.04 -19.43 20.42
C TRP A 139 2.09 -18.34 20.61
N VAL A 140 2.28 -17.43 19.69
CA VAL A 140 3.23 -16.32 19.90
C VAL A 140 2.48 -15.14 20.51
N PRO A 141 2.67 -14.81 21.79
CA PRO A 141 2.12 -13.59 22.38
C PRO A 141 2.89 -12.39 21.82
N TYR A 142 2.35 -11.75 20.79
CA TYR A 142 2.78 -10.40 20.45
C TYR A 142 2.18 -9.43 21.46
N PRO A 143 2.94 -8.50 22.03
CA PRO A 143 2.39 -7.47 22.89
C PRO A 143 1.44 -6.59 22.06
N LEU A 144 0.14 -6.86 22.19
CA LEU A 144 -0.89 -5.99 21.63
C LEU A 144 -1.05 -4.79 22.56
N PRO A 145 -1.07 -3.56 22.06
CA PRO A 145 -1.39 -2.38 22.85
C PRO A 145 -2.73 -2.57 23.58
N GLU A 146 -2.78 -2.26 24.86
CA GLU A 146 -3.84 -2.66 25.81
C GLU A 146 -5.25 -2.13 25.50
N LEU A 147 -5.42 -1.12 24.65
CA LEU A 147 -6.71 -0.45 24.43
C LEU A 147 -6.96 -0.17 22.95
N SER A 148 -7.48 -1.13 22.22
CA SER A 148 -8.01 -0.83 20.89
C SER A 148 -9.06 -1.86 20.46
N MET A 149 -9.94 -1.47 19.53
CA MET A 149 -10.80 -2.35 18.71
C MET A 149 -10.03 -3.57 18.16
N ARG A 150 -8.71 -3.50 18.11
CA ARG A 150 -7.73 -4.56 17.81
C ARG A 150 -7.90 -5.81 18.65
N ARG A 151 -8.36 -5.71 19.92
CA ARG A 151 -8.63 -6.86 20.79
C ARG A 151 -9.88 -7.62 20.36
N ILE A 152 -10.86 -6.91 19.76
CA ILE A 152 -12.14 -7.48 19.29
C ILE A 152 -11.96 -8.15 17.93
N PHE A 153 -11.11 -7.59 17.07
CA PHE A 153 -10.77 -8.15 15.76
C PHE A 153 -9.47 -8.97 15.77
N GLY A 154 -9.02 -9.36 16.96
CA GLY A 154 -7.72 -9.92 17.30
C GLY A 154 -7.20 -11.04 16.40
N GLY A 155 -5.92 -11.33 16.54
CA GLY A 155 -5.20 -12.40 15.86
C GLY A 155 -4.35 -11.92 14.68
N GLY A 156 -4.36 -12.64 13.52
CA GLY A 156 -3.45 -12.40 12.38
C GLY A 156 -3.52 -10.99 11.81
N HIS A 157 -4.71 -10.39 11.72
CA HIS A 157 -4.88 -9.02 11.23
C HIS A 157 -4.12 -7.99 12.10
N ALA A 158 -4.30 -8.07 13.42
CA ALA A 158 -3.59 -7.21 14.37
C ALA A 158 -2.09 -7.53 14.45
N ARG A 159 -1.72 -8.80 14.29
CA ARG A 159 -0.31 -9.23 14.27
C ARG A 159 0.40 -8.69 13.04
N MET A 160 -0.22 -8.70 11.86
CA MET A 160 0.35 -8.07 10.67
C MET A 160 0.64 -6.58 10.89
N GLU A 161 -0.22 -5.88 11.62
CA GLU A 161 0.01 -4.47 11.93
C GLU A 161 1.26 -4.25 12.80
N ALA A 162 1.54 -5.18 13.71
CA ALA A 162 2.67 -5.10 14.63
C ALA A 162 3.95 -5.80 14.11
N ASP A 163 3.89 -6.48 12.97
CA ASP A 163 4.99 -7.31 12.47
C ASP A 163 6.13 -6.48 11.87
N PRO A 164 7.32 -6.44 12.51
CA PRO A 164 8.45 -5.66 12.00
C PRO A 164 9.02 -6.23 10.70
N VAL A 165 8.94 -7.55 10.48
CA VAL A 165 9.43 -8.20 9.26
C VAL A 165 8.58 -7.75 8.07
N LEU A 166 7.26 -7.78 8.21
CA LEU A 166 6.33 -7.27 7.21
C LEU A 166 6.64 -5.81 6.86
N TRP A 167 6.72 -4.94 7.87
CA TRP A 167 6.94 -3.51 7.62
C TRP A 167 8.33 -3.18 7.09
N THR A 168 9.33 -4.01 7.39
CA THR A 168 10.66 -3.91 6.77
C THR A 168 10.58 -4.26 5.28
N ALA A 169 9.86 -5.30 4.91
CA ALA A 169 9.64 -5.65 3.50
C ALA A 169 8.86 -4.54 2.75
N VAL A 170 7.78 -4.03 3.35
CA VAL A 170 7.00 -2.91 2.76
C VAL A 170 7.88 -1.69 2.56
N LYS A 171 8.67 -1.31 3.58
CA LYS A 171 9.63 -0.18 3.49
C LYS A 171 10.67 -0.42 2.41
N GLY A 172 11.20 -1.64 2.31
CA GLY A 172 12.12 -2.03 1.26
C GLY A 172 11.52 -1.86 -0.14
N LEU A 173 10.29 -2.34 -0.38
CA LEU A 173 9.61 -2.16 -1.67
C LEU A 173 9.37 -0.69 -2.04
N ILE A 174 9.19 0.18 -1.04
CA ILE A 174 8.97 1.62 -1.25
C ILE A 174 10.27 2.33 -1.61
N LEU A 175 11.36 2.02 -0.91
CA LEU A 175 12.62 2.77 -0.96
C LEU A 175 13.67 2.16 -1.87
N ALA A 176 13.67 0.84 -2.03
CA ALA A 176 14.67 0.16 -2.85
C ALA A 176 14.42 0.32 -4.35
N PRO A 177 15.46 0.20 -5.17
CA PRO A 177 15.32 0.10 -6.62
C PRO A 177 14.38 -1.06 -7.01
N PRO A 178 13.59 -0.90 -8.09
CA PRO A 178 12.60 -1.90 -8.53
C PRO A 178 13.17 -3.29 -8.75
N GLU A 179 14.43 -3.41 -9.10
CA GLU A 179 15.14 -4.65 -9.38
C GLU A 179 15.25 -5.54 -8.14
N LEU A 180 15.32 -4.94 -6.96
CA LEU A 180 15.42 -5.67 -5.68
C LEU A 180 14.07 -6.17 -5.15
N ALA A 181 12.96 -5.82 -5.79
CA ALA A 181 11.63 -6.19 -5.30
C ALA A 181 11.43 -7.69 -5.12
N ASN A 182 11.94 -8.52 -6.04
CA ASN A 182 11.84 -9.97 -5.93
C ASN A 182 12.64 -10.51 -4.74
N ALA A 183 13.88 -10.07 -4.56
CA ALA A 183 14.72 -10.47 -3.42
C ALA A 183 14.08 -10.08 -2.07
N ILE A 184 13.48 -8.88 -1.99
CA ILE A 184 12.75 -8.45 -0.80
C ILE A 184 11.56 -9.37 -0.50
N LEU A 185 10.79 -9.75 -1.52
CA LEU A 185 9.63 -10.63 -1.31
C LEU A 185 10.04 -12.07 -0.99
N GLU A 186 11.14 -12.56 -1.53
CA GLU A 186 11.70 -13.88 -1.22
C GLU A 186 12.19 -13.97 0.22
N SER A 187 12.75 -12.89 0.76
CA SER A 187 13.26 -12.85 2.14
C SER A 187 12.16 -12.97 3.22
N VAL A 188 10.88 -12.84 2.84
CA VAL A 188 9.72 -12.87 3.76
C VAL A 188 8.69 -13.96 3.42
N ARG A 189 8.98 -14.86 2.51
CA ARG A 189 8.18 -16.04 2.18
C ARG A 189 8.54 -17.22 3.07
#